data_824e916d40fb178cea859154c2bc90d8
#
_entry.id   824e916d40fb178cea859154c2bc90d8
#
_cell.length_a   1.000
_cell.length_b   1.000
_cell.length_c   1.000
_cell.angle_alpha   90.00
_cell.angle_beta   90.00
_cell.angle_gamma   90.00
#
_symmetry.space_group_name_H-M   'P 1'
#
loop_
_entity.id
_entity.type
_entity.pdbx_description
1 polymer ?
#
loop_
_entity_poly.entity_id
_entity_poly.type
_entity_poly.pdbx_seq_one_letter_code
_entity_poly.pdbx_strand_id
1 'polypeptide(L)'
;LRNSSAASDVYKRQILGITIPNHTIKSILNRLDMEIEEKDSGYTGWKVRAPSYRFDINEECDLIEEISRVYGFDQIPLKIEQQNMALRTKSTRQIKREQIDSLFHGLGYYEVVNYSFVSPSMNSLSDSKKDMMDLQNPISIEMSVMRNSLWPGLLNNLSHNIKRQHRNIKIFEVGKRFASNKKAPLEINVISGLIYGQRTMESWAYKAARLDFFDIKGHIQDIFTAFKLKNISFESSSHPMLCPGVCADIKLGKNKIGMIGMLNPELSADMKLEHDPFLFELDYEALKLPQLKNYKHQEYYPSSRRDLSLLISHEIEVNQILDKINDLKISELKETVVFDLFSKKDGENTQN
;
A
#
# COMPACT_ATOMS: atom_id res chain seq x y z
N LEU A 1 -28.43 42.83 -12.28
CA LEU A 1 -28.07 42.68 -13.70
C LEU A 1 -26.59 42.20 -13.74
N ARG A 2 -26.37 40.91 -14.00
CA ARG A 2 -25.03 40.36 -14.13
C ARG A 2 -24.58 40.55 -15.59
N ASN A 3 -23.46 41.24 -15.77
CA ASN A 3 -22.85 41.42 -17.07
C ASN A 3 -21.76 40.37 -17.21
N SER A 4 -21.94 39.40 -18.09
CA SER A 4 -20.80 38.57 -18.47
C SER A 4 -20.16 39.11 -19.73
N SER A 5 -18.83 39.19 -19.77
CA SER A 5 -18.10 39.61 -20.98
C SER A 5 -17.80 38.38 -21.81
N ALA A 6 -18.28 38.37 -23.06
CA ALA A 6 -17.91 37.29 -23.97
C ALA A 6 -16.43 37.38 -24.35
N ALA A 7 -15.82 36.21 -24.43
CA ALA A 7 -14.45 35.97 -24.76
C ALA A 7 -14.00 36.68 -26.03
N SER A 8 -12.73 37.09 -26.00
CA SER A 8 -12.00 37.41 -27.20
C SER A 8 -12.00 36.19 -28.17
N ASP A 9 -11.90 36.45 -29.48
CA ASP A 9 -11.81 35.36 -30.49
C ASP A 9 -10.69 34.35 -30.17
N VAL A 10 -9.68 34.78 -29.45
CA VAL A 10 -8.55 33.94 -29.02
C VAL A 10 -9.00 32.89 -28.01
N TYR A 11 -9.80 33.26 -27.00
CA TYR A 11 -10.25 32.35 -25.95
C TYR A 11 -11.25 31.30 -26.49
N LYS A 12 -12.18 31.72 -27.38
CA LYS A 12 -13.09 30.77 -28.06
C LYS A 12 -12.32 29.74 -28.89
N ARG A 13 -11.28 30.15 -29.64
CA ARG A 13 -10.42 29.23 -30.39
C ARG A 13 -9.61 28.30 -29.52
N GLN A 14 -9.20 28.77 -28.35
CA GLN A 14 -8.44 27.94 -27.39
C GLN A 14 -9.30 26.85 -26.81
N ILE A 15 -10.54 27.12 -26.41
CA ILE A 15 -11.44 26.12 -25.80
C ILE A 15 -12.02 25.20 -26.84
N LEU A 16 -12.63 25.73 -27.92
CA LEU A 16 -13.30 24.90 -28.94
C LEU A 16 -12.34 24.29 -29.96
N GLY A 17 -11.13 24.81 -30.06
CA GLY A 17 -10.14 24.33 -31.02
C GLY A 17 -10.49 24.63 -32.48
N ILE A 18 -11.59 25.38 -32.74
CA ILE A 18 -12.06 25.77 -34.07
C ILE A 18 -12.37 27.30 -34.14
N THR A 19 -12.45 27.81 -35.32
CA THR A 19 -12.88 29.19 -35.57
C THR A 19 -14.31 29.20 -36.07
N ILE A 20 -15.25 29.71 -35.27
CA ILE A 20 -16.64 29.93 -35.69
C ILE A 20 -16.79 31.38 -36.20
N PRO A 21 -17.38 31.63 -37.39
CA PRO A 21 -17.55 32.97 -37.90
C PRO A 21 -18.40 33.85 -36.95
N ASN A 22 -18.03 35.13 -36.84
CA ASN A 22 -18.69 36.07 -35.91
C ASN A 22 -20.19 36.23 -36.17
N HIS A 23 -20.61 36.21 -37.44
CA HIS A 23 -22.04 36.30 -37.81
C HIS A 23 -22.83 35.06 -37.29
N THR A 24 -22.21 33.88 -37.32
CA THR A 24 -22.81 32.66 -36.82
C THR A 24 -22.96 32.71 -35.30
N ILE A 25 -21.95 33.20 -34.60
CA ILE A 25 -21.99 33.35 -33.14
C ILE A 25 -23.09 34.37 -32.76
N LYS A 26 -23.14 35.51 -33.40
CA LYS A 26 -24.22 36.50 -33.18
C LYS A 26 -25.62 35.91 -33.42
N SER A 27 -25.78 35.15 -34.51
CA SER A 27 -27.05 34.45 -34.78
C SER A 27 -27.44 33.49 -33.69
N ILE A 28 -26.48 32.70 -33.19
CA ILE A 28 -26.70 31.76 -32.10
C ILE A 28 -27.14 32.44 -30.82
N LEU A 29 -26.39 33.47 -30.40
CA LEU A 29 -26.68 34.20 -29.16
C LEU A 29 -28.04 34.94 -29.23
N ASN A 30 -28.37 35.56 -30.37
CA ASN A 30 -29.66 36.20 -30.59
C ASN A 30 -30.83 35.18 -30.53
N ARG A 31 -30.65 34.00 -31.08
CA ARG A 31 -31.67 32.89 -30.98
C ARG A 31 -31.89 32.39 -29.56
N LEU A 32 -30.94 32.65 -28.68
CA LEU A 32 -31.02 32.33 -27.24
C LEU A 32 -31.47 33.55 -26.42
N ASP A 33 -32.05 34.56 -27.05
CA ASP A 33 -32.53 35.78 -26.43
C ASP A 33 -31.45 36.59 -25.67
N MET A 34 -30.18 36.45 -26.07
CA MET A 34 -29.08 37.17 -25.46
C MET A 34 -28.87 38.52 -26.16
N GLU A 35 -28.80 39.58 -25.37
CA GLU A 35 -28.49 40.94 -25.87
C GLU A 35 -26.97 41.10 -26.05
N ILE A 36 -26.54 41.54 -27.25
CA ILE A 36 -25.14 41.71 -27.60
C ILE A 36 -24.85 43.23 -27.76
N GLU A 37 -23.94 43.74 -26.95
CA GLU A 37 -23.39 45.10 -27.06
C GLU A 37 -21.98 45.05 -27.69
N GLU A 38 -21.76 45.74 -28.78
CA GLU A 38 -20.41 45.89 -29.38
C GLU A 38 -19.60 46.89 -28.57
N LYS A 39 -18.40 46.53 -28.17
CA LYS A 39 -17.48 47.44 -27.49
C LYS A 39 -16.70 48.28 -28.52
N ASP A 40 -16.84 49.58 -28.41
CA ASP A 40 -16.23 50.60 -29.25
C ASP A 40 -14.75 50.89 -28.91
N SER A 41 -13.92 49.97 -28.73
CA SER A 41 -12.47 50.25 -28.60
C SER A 41 -11.61 48.96 -28.59
N GLY A 42 -11.00 48.68 -29.71
CA GLY A 42 -9.73 47.93 -29.81
C GLY A 42 -9.66 46.49 -29.30
N TYR A 43 -10.67 46.01 -28.60
CA TYR A 43 -10.79 44.65 -28.11
C TYR A 43 -11.76 43.84 -28.98
N THR A 44 -11.32 42.72 -29.51
CA THR A 44 -12.13 41.78 -30.29
C THR A 44 -13.04 40.95 -29.38
N GLY A 45 -14.06 41.58 -28.78
CA GLY A 45 -15.00 40.91 -27.90
C GLY A 45 -16.34 41.62 -27.80
N TRP A 46 -17.39 40.91 -27.41
CA TRP A 46 -18.70 41.46 -27.16
C TRP A 46 -19.03 41.46 -25.69
N LYS A 47 -19.85 42.35 -25.24
CA LYS A 47 -20.50 42.29 -23.96
C LYS A 47 -21.87 41.64 -24.17
N VAL A 48 -22.09 40.51 -23.53
CA VAL A 48 -23.35 39.75 -23.66
C VAL A 48 -24.12 39.83 -22.37
N ARG A 49 -25.41 40.11 -22.46
CA ARG A 49 -26.35 40.11 -21.36
C ARG A 49 -27.29 38.92 -21.53
N ALA A 50 -27.26 37.98 -20.57
CA ALA A 50 -28.17 36.85 -20.52
C ALA A 50 -29.55 37.29 -20.09
N PRO A 51 -30.67 36.67 -20.60
CA PRO A 51 -32.02 36.94 -20.15
C PRO A 51 -32.16 36.50 -18.66
N SER A 52 -33.15 37.14 -17.99
CA SER A 52 -33.33 36.97 -16.53
C SER A 52 -33.62 35.52 -16.06
N TYR A 53 -34.13 34.69 -16.94
CA TYR A 53 -34.44 33.29 -16.67
C TYR A 53 -33.21 32.36 -16.82
N ARG A 54 -32.10 32.84 -17.38
CA ARG A 54 -30.81 32.10 -17.51
C ARG A 54 -29.91 32.52 -16.37
N PHE A 55 -30.13 31.98 -15.20
CA PHE A 55 -29.34 32.20 -13.98
C PHE A 55 -27.99 31.42 -13.98
N ASP A 56 -27.84 30.48 -14.88
CA ASP A 56 -26.70 29.61 -15.10
C ASP A 56 -25.55 30.30 -15.86
N ILE A 57 -25.83 31.35 -16.65
CA ILE A 57 -24.83 32.02 -17.44
C ILE A 57 -24.20 33.19 -16.65
N ASN A 58 -23.04 32.91 -16.08
CA ASN A 58 -22.28 33.85 -15.23
C ASN A 58 -20.91 34.20 -15.79
N GLU A 59 -20.28 33.24 -16.45
CA GLU A 59 -18.91 33.35 -16.94
C GLU A 59 -18.84 33.22 -18.46
N GLU A 60 -17.66 33.48 -19.00
CA GLU A 60 -17.39 33.41 -20.42
C GLU A 60 -17.47 31.98 -20.96
N CYS A 61 -17.06 30.99 -20.19
CA CYS A 61 -17.16 29.57 -20.55
C CYS A 61 -18.62 29.11 -20.76
N ASP A 62 -19.56 29.65 -19.99
CA ASP A 62 -20.98 29.32 -20.15
C ASP A 62 -21.52 29.76 -21.52
N LEU A 63 -21.07 30.93 -22.00
CA LEU A 63 -21.41 31.40 -23.35
C LEU A 63 -20.76 30.55 -24.43
N ILE A 64 -19.53 30.07 -24.22
CA ILE A 64 -18.84 29.19 -25.17
C ILE A 64 -19.54 27.85 -25.24
N GLU A 65 -20.02 27.34 -24.11
CA GLU A 65 -20.83 26.13 -24.04
C GLU A 65 -22.10 26.28 -24.86
N GLU A 66 -22.87 27.31 -24.65
CA GLU A 66 -24.10 27.57 -25.41
C GLU A 66 -23.83 27.69 -26.92
N ILE A 67 -22.77 28.41 -27.32
CA ILE A 67 -22.35 28.49 -28.71
C ILE A 67 -22.04 27.12 -29.29
N SER A 68 -21.27 26.30 -28.56
CA SER A 68 -20.87 24.96 -29.02
C SER A 68 -22.04 24.01 -29.11
N ARG A 69 -22.97 24.11 -28.17
CA ARG A 69 -24.18 23.27 -28.12
C ARG A 69 -25.09 23.56 -29.34
N VAL A 70 -25.33 24.81 -29.64
CA VAL A 70 -26.19 25.20 -30.75
C VAL A 70 -25.50 25.07 -32.11
N TYR A 71 -24.16 25.31 -32.17
CA TYR A 71 -23.36 25.04 -33.37
C TYR A 71 -23.34 23.56 -33.73
N GLY A 72 -23.33 22.69 -32.74
CA GLY A 72 -23.30 21.23 -32.83
C GLY A 72 -21.94 20.65 -32.49
N PHE A 73 -21.89 19.83 -31.46
CA PHE A 73 -20.64 19.15 -31.01
C PHE A 73 -20.05 18.25 -32.12
N ASP A 74 -20.89 17.68 -32.97
CA ASP A 74 -20.45 16.84 -34.09
C ASP A 74 -19.64 17.61 -35.15
N GLN A 75 -19.80 18.96 -35.21
CA GLN A 75 -19.05 19.81 -36.09
C GLN A 75 -17.69 20.24 -35.52
N ILE A 76 -17.43 19.93 -34.27
CA ILE A 76 -16.16 20.24 -33.59
C ILE A 76 -15.21 19.05 -33.79
N PRO A 77 -14.14 19.17 -34.60
CA PRO A 77 -13.24 18.05 -34.84
C PRO A 77 -12.45 17.67 -33.59
N LEU A 78 -12.36 16.38 -33.31
CA LEU A 78 -11.46 15.87 -32.32
C LEU A 78 -10.02 16.12 -32.77
N LYS A 79 -9.32 17.02 -32.09
CA LYS A 79 -7.89 17.23 -32.29
C LYS A 79 -7.12 16.30 -31.36
N ILE A 80 -6.40 15.35 -31.95
CA ILE A 80 -5.38 14.60 -31.22
C ILE A 80 -4.18 15.57 -31.09
N GLU A 81 -3.95 16.08 -29.89
CA GLU A 81 -2.73 16.82 -29.63
C GLU A 81 -1.52 15.93 -29.83
N GLN A 82 -0.69 16.27 -30.81
CA GLN A 82 0.63 15.66 -30.93
C GLN A 82 1.52 16.24 -29.81
N GLN A 83 1.48 15.64 -28.65
CA GLN A 83 2.47 15.91 -27.64
C GLN A 83 3.69 15.03 -27.93
N ASN A 84 4.88 15.64 -27.90
CA ASN A 84 6.13 14.89 -27.80
C ASN A 84 6.14 14.17 -26.46
N MET A 85 5.50 13.00 -26.42
CA MET A 85 5.57 12.13 -25.27
C MET A 85 6.99 11.55 -25.20
N ALA A 86 7.84 12.17 -24.41
CA ALA A 86 9.02 11.48 -23.91
C ALA A 86 8.53 10.29 -23.09
N LEU A 87 8.62 9.10 -23.65
CA LEU A 87 8.37 7.86 -22.93
C LEU A 87 9.31 7.82 -21.73
N ARG A 88 8.84 8.27 -20.58
CA ARG A 88 9.56 8.04 -19.32
C ARG A 88 9.55 6.54 -19.12
N THR A 89 10.71 5.92 -19.29
CA THR A 89 10.91 4.53 -18.88
C THR A 89 10.63 4.44 -17.38
N LYS A 90 9.47 3.87 -17.03
CA LYS A 90 9.19 3.55 -15.61
C LYS A 90 10.33 2.66 -15.12
N SER A 91 10.82 2.96 -13.93
CA SER A 91 11.81 2.09 -13.29
C SER A 91 11.24 0.67 -13.22
N THR A 92 11.83 -0.26 -13.94
CA THR A 92 11.44 -1.68 -13.92
C THR A 92 11.71 -2.36 -12.59
N ARG A 93 12.35 -1.64 -11.65
CA ARG A 93 12.73 -2.15 -10.31
C ARG A 93 11.65 -1.93 -9.26
N GLN A 94 10.68 -1.07 -9.52
CA GLN A 94 9.61 -0.80 -8.57
C GLN A 94 8.58 -1.94 -8.64
N ILE A 95 8.31 -2.56 -7.50
CA ILE A 95 7.25 -3.57 -7.38
C ILE A 95 5.92 -2.86 -7.53
N LYS A 96 5.08 -3.38 -8.41
CA LYS A 96 3.74 -2.83 -8.62
C LYS A 96 2.80 -3.30 -7.52
N ARG A 97 1.85 -2.45 -7.16
CA ARG A 97 0.82 -2.74 -6.18
C ARG A 97 0.07 -4.05 -6.49
N GLU A 98 -0.33 -4.24 -7.74
CA GLU A 98 -1.08 -5.41 -8.19
C GLU A 98 -0.31 -6.74 -8.00
N GLN A 99 1.02 -6.70 -8.03
CA GLN A 99 1.86 -7.87 -7.76
C GLN A 99 1.83 -8.25 -6.28
N ILE A 100 1.83 -7.26 -5.39
CA ILE A 100 1.72 -7.47 -3.94
C ILE A 100 0.34 -8.03 -3.61
N ASP A 101 -0.72 -7.41 -4.11
CA ASP A 101 -2.09 -7.81 -3.88
C ASP A 101 -2.32 -9.26 -4.33
N SER A 102 -1.83 -9.62 -5.53
CA SER A 102 -1.92 -10.98 -6.07
C SER A 102 -1.23 -12.02 -5.19
N LEU A 103 -0.06 -11.70 -4.62
CA LEU A 103 0.66 -12.60 -3.73
C LEU A 103 -0.08 -12.80 -2.41
N PHE A 104 -0.56 -11.72 -1.77
CA PHE A 104 -1.33 -11.84 -0.53
C PHE A 104 -2.64 -12.60 -0.74
N HIS A 105 -3.37 -12.33 -1.84
CA HIS A 105 -4.56 -13.09 -2.18
C HIS A 105 -4.25 -14.58 -2.40
N GLY A 106 -3.13 -14.90 -3.07
CA GLY A 106 -2.64 -16.28 -3.25
C GLY A 106 -2.33 -16.98 -1.92
N LEU A 107 -1.91 -16.26 -0.88
CA LEU A 107 -1.69 -16.75 0.47
C LEU A 107 -2.97 -16.79 1.33
N GLY A 108 -4.11 -16.41 0.75
CA GLY A 108 -5.43 -16.44 1.40
C GLY A 108 -5.74 -15.22 2.27
N TYR A 109 -5.07 -14.09 2.06
CA TYR A 109 -5.40 -12.84 2.72
C TYR A 109 -6.49 -12.08 1.99
N TYR A 110 -7.29 -11.35 2.75
CA TYR A 110 -8.23 -10.35 2.25
C TYR A 110 -7.67 -8.95 2.46
N GLU A 111 -7.76 -8.10 1.45
CA GLU A 111 -7.40 -6.70 1.59
C GLU A 111 -8.45 -5.96 2.42
N VAL A 112 -7.97 -5.07 3.28
CA VAL A 112 -8.79 -4.13 4.04
C VAL A 112 -8.28 -2.73 3.85
N VAL A 113 -9.18 -1.75 3.97
CA VAL A 113 -8.86 -0.33 3.89
C VAL A 113 -9.42 0.34 5.15
N ASN A 114 -8.54 0.94 5.93
CA ASN A 114 -8.89 1.60 7.18
C ASN A 114 -8.66 3.11 7.09
N TYR A 115 -9.33 3.85 7.96
CA TYR A 115 -9.06 5.28 8.12
C TYR A 115 -7.62 5.51 8.58
N SER A 116 -7.03 6.60 8.08
CA SER A 116 -5.72 7.06 8.54
C SER A 116 -5.76 7.73 9.92
N PHE A 117 -6.95 7.90 10.47
CA PHE A 117 -7.21 8.52 11.77
C PHE A 117 -7.55 7.44 12.79
N VAL A 118 -6.92 7.50 13.94
CA VAL A 118 -7.07 6.49 15.01
C VAL A 118 -7.19 7.16 16.37
N SER A 119 -7.54 6.37 17.38
CA SER A 119 -7.57 6.88 18.75
C SER A 119 -6.15 7.07 19.31
N PRO A 120 -5.91 8.09 20.11
CA PRO A 120 -4.62 8.31 20.75
C PRO A 120 -4.15 7.12 21.60
N SER A 121 -5.08 6.43 22.26
CA SER A 121 -4.79 5.27 23.10
C SER A 121 -4.22 4.12 22.30
N MET A 122 -4.86 3.77 21.16
CA MET A 122 -4.38 2.69 20.27
C MET A 122 -3.07 3.07 19.59
N ASN A 123 -2.93 4.33 19.18
CA ASN A 123 -1.73 4.81 18.50
C ASN A 123 -0.50 4.84 19.42
N SER A 124 -0.70 5.15 20.70
CA SER A 124 0.37 5.19 21.69
C SER A 124 1.00 3.82 22.02
N LEU A 125 0.31 2.72 21.65
CA LEU A 125 0.83 1.38 21.81
C LEU A 125 1.88 1.03 20.74
N SER A 126 1.76 1.62 19.55
CA SER A 126 2.66 1.29 18.42
C SER A 126 3.92 2.16 18.38
N ASP A 127 3.96 3.32 19.07
CA ASP A 127 5.16 4.16 19.13
C ASP A 127 5.07 5.13 20.33
N SER A 128 6.18 5.82 20.64
CA SER A 128 6.21 6.76 21.76
C SER A 128 5.20 7.90 21.58
N LYS A 129 4.56 8.30 22.67
CA LYS A 129 3.60 9.43 22.69
C LYS A 129 4.15 10.75 22.13
N LYS A 130 5.46 10.88 21.98
CA LYS A 130 6.14 12.12 21.53
C LYS A 130 5.99 12.40 20.04
N ASP A 131 5.66 11.40 19.24
CA ASP A 131 5.63 11.50 17.77
C ASP A 131 4.21 11.43 17.17
N MET A 132 3.18 11.55 18.03
CA MET A 132 1.80 11.59 17.56
C MET A 132 1.49 12.91 16.87
N MET A 133 0.71 12.81 15.81
CA MET A 133 0.26 13.95 15.02
C MET A 133 -1.25 14.14 15.23
N ASP A 134 -1.59 15.19 15.98
CA ASP A 134 -2.98 15.53 16.25
C ASP A 134 -3.64 16.22 15.05
N LEU A 135 -4.92 15.94 14.86
CA LEU A 135 -5.76 16.62 13.88
C LEU A 135 -6.34 17.90 14.52
N GLN A 136 -6.37 18.98 13.75
CA GLN A 136 -6.94 20.26 14.20
C GLN A 136 -8.47 20.19 14.36
N ASN A 137 -9.15 19.39 13.51
CA ASN A 137 -10.61 19.27 13.47
C ASN A 137 -11.02 17.79 13.33
N PRO A 138 -10.81 16.96 14.36
CA PRO A 138 -11.13 15.54 14.30
C PRO A 138 -12.65 15.32 14.21
N ILE A 139 -13.04 14.26 13.50
CA ILE A 139 -14.45 13.83 13.39
C ILE A 139 -14.98 13.35 14.76
N SER A 140 -14.13 12.67 15.51
CA SER A 140 -14.40 12.22 16.88
C SER A 140 -13.11 12.13 17.69
N ILE A 141 -13.23 12.03 19.02
CA ILE A 141 -12.08 11.82 19.91
C ILE A 141 -11.33 10.52 19.57
N GLU A 142 -12.06 9.50 19.13
CA GLU A 142 -11.49 8.21 18.74
C GLU A 142 -10.78 8.24 17.38
N MET A 143 -10.85 9.36 16.65
CA MET A 143 -10.24 9.58 15.34
C MET A 143 -9.45 10.90 15.35
N SER A 144 -8.73 11.18 16.42
CA SER A 144 -8.11 12.50 16.64
C SER A 144 -6.63 12.57 16.29
N VAL A 145 -5.99 11.44 15.98
CA VAL A 145 -4.56 11.41 15.62
C VAL A 145 -4.31 10.63 14.33
N MET A 146 -3.28 11.02 13.62
CA MET A 146 -2.81 10.26 12.46
C MET A 146 -2.13 8.97 12.92
N ARG A 147 -2.40 7.86 12.24
CA ARG A 147 -1.84 6.55 12.54
C ARG A 147 -0.33 6.51 12.28
N ASN A 148 0.44 6.01 13.24
CA ASN A 148 1.88 5.74 13.12
C ASN A 148 2.19 4.29 12.71
N SER A 149 1.18 3.42 12.63
CA SER A 149 1.21 2.04 12.13
C SER A 149 -0.17 1.68 11.57
N LEU A 150 -0.24 0.64 10.72
CA LEU A 150 -1.51 0.09 10.25
C LEU A 150 -2.13 -0.92 11.25
N TRP A 151 -1.39 -1.36 12.24
CA TRP A 151 -1.84 -2.37 13.21
C TRP A 151 -3.11 -1.99 13.97
N PRO A 152 -3.32 -0.75 14.43
CA PRO A 152 -4.57 -0.37 15.10
C PRO A 152 -5.81 -0.63 14.23
N GLY A 153 -5.75 -0.31 12.95
CA GLY A 153 -6.83 -0.57 12.00
C GLY A 153 -7.09 -2.07 11.80
N LEU A 154 -6.01 -2.86 11.61
CA LEU A 154 -6.11 -4.31 11.44
C LEU A 154 -6.67 -5.01 12.69
N LEU A 155 -6.29 -4.56 13.90
CA LEU A 155 -6.83 -5.08 15.16
C LEU A 155 -8.30 -4.75 15.34
N ASN A 156 -8.74 -3.57 14.93
CA ASN A 156 -10.14 -3.20 14.91
C ASN A 156 -10.94 -4.10 13.94
N ASN A 157 -10.40 -4.37 12.76
CA ASN A 157 -11.00 -5.30 11.80
C ASN A 157 -11.07 -6.72 12.37
N LEU A 158 -10.02 -7.19 13.04
CA LEU A 158 -10.02 -8.48 13.73
C LEU A 158 -11.17 -8.55 14.74
N SER A 159 -11.24 -7.59 15.66
CA SER A 159 -12.29 -7.54 16.70
C SER A 159 -13.70 -7.51 16.09
N HIS A 160 -13.88 -6.74 15.01
CA HIS A 160 -15.15 -6.64 14.29
C HIS A 160 -15.58 -7.99 13.69
N ASN A 161 -14.65 -8.71 13.07
CA ASN A 161 -14.92 -10.00 12.43
C ASN A 161 -15.13 -11.12 13.44
N ILE A 162 -14.38 -11.17 14.55
CA ILE A 162 -14.58 -12.14 15.62
C ILE A 162 -15.98 -12.01 16.22
N LYS A 163 -16.47 -10.79 16.47
CA LYS A 163 -17.83 -10.54 16.95
C LYS A 163 -18.90 -11.06 15.99
N ARG A 164 -18.56 -11.34 14.73
CA ARG A 164 -19.40 -11.96 13.69
C ARG A 164 -19.10 -13.43 13.46
N GLN A 165 -18.40 -14.05 14.42
CA GLN A 165 -18.11 -15.50 14.42
C GLN A 165 -17.12 -15.95 13.33
N HIS A 166 -16.39 -15.03 12.71
CA HIS A 166 -15.25 -15.40 11.85
C HIS A 166 -14.06 -15.79 12.71
N ARG A 167 -13.65 -17.06 12.66
CA ARG A 167 -12.61 -17.60 13.55
C ARG A 167 -11.23 -17.70 12.91
N ASN A 168 -11.17 -17.71 11.57
CA ASN A 168 -9.92 -17.76 10.82
C ASN A 168 -9.84 -16.51 9.94
N ILE A 169 -8.89 -15.64 10.24
CA ILE A 169 -8.78 -14.32 9.63
C ILE A 169 -7.36 -14.13 9.16
N LYS A 170 -7.21 -13.80 7.87
CA LYS A 170 -5.96 -13.34 7.27
C LYS A 170 -6.29 -12.07 6.51
N ILE A 171 -5.82 -10.94 6.98
CA ILE A 171 -6.08 -9.63 6.39
C ILE A 171 -4.78 -8.87 6.19
N PHE A 172 -4.74 -8.03 5.15
CA PHE A 172 -3.63 -7.12 4.89
C PHE A 172 -4.13 -5.75 4.44
N GLU A 173 -3.30 -4.76 4.63
CA GLU A 173 -3.52 -3.39 4.16
C GLU A 173 -2.21 -2.85 3.58
N VAL A 174 -2.31 -2.18 2.43
CA VAL A 174 -1.23 -1.36 1.90
C VAL A 174 -1.65 0.09 2.01
N GLY A 175 -0.96 0.83 2.85
CA GLY A 175 -1.36 2.19 3.17
C GLY A 175 -0.19 3.03 3.64
N LYS A 176 -0.49 4.24 4.11
CA LYS A 176 0.48 5.16 4.67
C LYS A 176 0.40 5.16 6.18
N ARG A 177 1.55 5.20 6.83
CA ARG A 177 1.71 5.60 8.22
C ARG A 177 2.36 6.97 8.30
N PHE A 178 2.16 7.65 9.38
CA PHE A 178 2.57 9.04 9.54
C PHE A 178 3.51 9.17 10.73
N ALA A 179 4.59 9.91 10.54
CA ALA A 179 5.52 10.23 11.60
C ALA A 179 5.66 11.74 11.72
N SER A 180 5.71 12.23 12.96
CA SER A 180 5.95 13.64 13.21
C SER A 180 7.39 14.01 12.85
N ASN A 181 7.56 15.06 12.07
CA ASN A 181 8.86 15.64 11.78
C ASN A 181 8.75 17.16 11.96
N LYS A 182 9.80 17.79 12.51
CA LYS A 182 9.84 19.23 12.82
C LYS A 182 9.54 20.14 11.62
N LYS A 183 9.72 19.68 10.39
CA LYS A 183 9.53 20.48 9.17
C LYS A 183 8.24 20.23 8.44
N ALA A 184 7.82 18.97 8.33
CA ALA A 184 6.59 18.54 7.66
C ALA A 184 6.27 17.10 8.08
N PRO A 185 4.99 16.69 8.05
CA PRO A 185 4.59 15.29 8.24
C PRO A 185 5.34 14.36 7.29
N LEU A 186 5.88 13.27 7.82
CA LEU A 186 6.51 12.24 7.00
C LEU A 186 5.48 11.16 6.71
N GLU A 187 5.16 10.97 5.44
CA GLU A 187 4.30 9.89 4.96
C GLU A 187 5.17 8.70 4.51
N ILE A 188 4.93 7.54 5.08
CA ILE A 188 5.68 6.32 4.77
C ILE A 188 4.70 5.28 4.24
N ASN A 189 4.93 4.80 3.02
CA ASN A 189 4.17 3.70 2.46
C ASN A 189 4.58 2.38 3.10
N VAL A 190 3.62 1.64 3.63
CA VAL A 190 3.85 0.37 4.31
C VAL A 190 2.84 -0.69 3.86
N ILE A 191 3.25 -1.94 4.01
CA ILE A 191 2.40 -3.11 3.86
C ILE A 191 2.31 -3.75 5.23
N SER A 192 1.12 -3.98 5.71
CA SER A 192 0.92 -4.61 7.00
C SER A 192 -0.14 -5.71 6.89
N GLY A 193 -0.05 -6.71 7.74
CA GLY A 193 -1.04 -7.77 7.78
C GLY A 193 -1.11 -8.45 9.13
N LEU A 194 -2.17 -9.22 9.26
CA LEU A 194 -2.54 -9.94 10.46
C LEU A 194 -3.06 -11.31 10.10
N ILE A 195 -2.65 -12.33 10.87
CA ILE A 195 -3.24 -13.68 10.83
C ILE A 195 -3.74 -14.07 12.22
N TYR A 196 -4.87 -14.76 12.24
CA TYR A 196 -5.54 -15.20 13.45
C TYR A 196 -6.29 -16.52 13.23
N GLY A 197 -6.27 -17.41 14.20
CA GLY A 197 -7.05 -18.65 14.23
C GLY A 197 -6.22 -19.89 13.94
N GLN A 198 -6.74 -20.77 13.10
CA GLN A 198 -6.14 -22.07 12.80
C GLN A 198 -5.38 -22.05 11.47
N ARG A 199 -4.33 -22.88 11.37
CA ARG A 199 -3.52 -23.05 10.15
C ARG A 199 -4.33 -23.64 9.02
N THR A 200 -5.19 -24.61 9.32
CA THR A 200 -6.08 -25.27 8.36
C THR A 200 -7.51 -25.23 8.86
N MET A 201 -8.46 -25.21 7.93
CA MET A 201 -9.87 -25.35 8.30
C MET A 201 -10.11 -26.71 8.94
N GLU A 202 -11.12 -26.80 9.81
CA GLU A 202 -11.54 -28.04 10.43
C GLU A 202 -11.83 -29.10 9.37
N SER A 203 -11.17 -30.25 9.49
CA SER A 203 -11.25 -31.34 8.52
C SER A 203 -10.98 -32.66 9.21
N TRP A 204 -11.61 -33.73 8.72
CA TRP A 204 -11.33 -35.09 9.15
C TRP A 204 -9.91 -35.57 8.78
N ALA A 205 -9.29 -34.97 7.75
CA ALA A 205 -8.00 -35.40 7.21
C ALA A 205 -6.81 -34.85 8.00
N TYR A 206 -6.97 -33.73 8.73
CA TYR A 206 -5.88 -33.07 9.43
C TYR A 206 -6.26 -32.76 10.87
N LYS A 207 -5.29 -32.92 11.77
CA LYS A 207 -5.45 -32.41 13.13
C LYS A 207 -5.49 -30.90 13.12
N ALA A 208 -6.39 -30.33 13.89
CA ALA A 208 -6.44 -28.88 14.08
C ALA A 208 -5.12 -28.40 14.68
N ALA A 209 -4.47 -27.46 13.99
CA ALA A 209 -3.26 -26.82 14.44
C ALA A 209 -3.48 -25.30 14.44
N ARG A 210 -3.06 -24.63 15.49
CA ARG A 210 -3.09 -23.17 15.58
C ARG A 210 -1.99 -22.58 14.71
N LEU A 211 -2.25 -21.38 14.24
CA LEU A 211 -1.22 -20.55 13.62
C LEU A 211 -0.12 -20.23 14.64
N ASP A 212 1.12 -20.17 14.16
CA ASP A 212 2.27 -19.81 14.96
C ASP A 212 3.13 -18.73 14.24
N PHE A 213 4.23 -18.34 14.89
CA PHE A 213 5.17 -17.36 14.34
C PHE A 213 5.76 -17.79 12.99
N PHE A 214 5.97 -19.09 12.80
CA PHE A 214 6.57 -19.60 11.56
C PHE A 214 5.60 -19.59 10.39
N ASP A 215 4.28 -19.62 10.64
CA ASP A 215 3.28 -19.46 9.58
C ASP A 215 3.37 -18.06 8.94
N ILE A 216 3.34 -16.99 9.76
CA ILE A 216 3.42 -15.63 9.24
C ILE A 216 4.81 -15.34 8.68
N LYS A 217 5.87 -15.84 9.30
CA LYS A 217 7.24 -15.76 8.78
C LYS A 217 7.34 -16.42 7.40
N GLY A 218 6.76 -17.61 7.23
CA GLY A 218 6.69 -18.33 5.96
C GLY A 218 6.01 -17.48 4.87
N HIS A 219 4.85 -16.90 5.16
CA HIS A 219 4.14 -16.01 4.20
C HIS A 219 5.03 -14.83 3.76
N ILE A 220 5.77 -14.23 4.69
CA ILE A 220 6.67 -13.11 4.35
C ILE A 220 7.88 -13.61 3.55
N GLN A 221 8.42 -14.78 3.86
CA GLN A 221 9.49 -15.39 3.07
C GLN A 221 9.04 -15.75 1.65
N ASP A 222 7.81 -16.21 1.46
CA ASP A 222 7.23 -16.47 0.14
C ASP A 222 7.15 -15.21 -0.70
N ILE A 223 6.75 -14.07 -0.09
CA ILE A 223 6.74 -12.77 -0.76
C ILE A 223 8.15 -12.35 -1.17
N PHE A 224 9.14 -12.47 -0.28
CA PHE A 224 10.51 -12.15 -0.60
C PHE A 224 11.08 -13.05 -1.70
N THR A 225 10.73 -14.32 -1.68
CA THR A 225 11.13 -15.29 -2.71
C THR A 225 10.52 -14.96 -4.06
N ALA A 226 9.23 -14.63 -4.11
CA ALA A 226 8.53 -14.22 -5.34
C ALA A 226 9.18 -12.97 -5.97
N PHE A 227 9.61 -12.02 -5.15
CA PHE A 227 10.34 -10.83 -5.60
C PHE A 227 11.86 -11.04 -5.74
N LYS A 228 12.35 -12.27 -5.51
CA LYS A 228 13.79 -12.63 -5.59
C LYS A 228 14.68 -11.74 -4.72
N LEU A 229 14.16 -11.30 -3.58
CA LEU A 229 14.93 -10.55 -2.60
C LEU A 229 15.91 -11.50 -1.90
N LYS A 230 17.15 -11.06 -1.76
CA LYS A 230 18.21 -11.82 -1.11
C LYS A 230 18.74 -11.04 0.09
N ASN A 231 19.50 -11.74 0.95
CA ASN A 231 20.08 -11.16 2.17
C ASN A 231 19.02 -10.62 3.15
N ILE A 232 17.92 -11.39 3.30
CA ILE A 232 16.91 -11.13 4.31
C ILE A 232 17.30 -11.89 5.58
N SER A 233 17.30 -11.19 6.70
CA SER A 233 17.47 -11.77 8.04
C SER A 233 16.34 -11.38 8.97
N PHE A 234 16.08 -12.23 9.95
CA PHE A 234 15.14 -11.98 11.04
C PHE A 234 15.95 -11.97 12.32
N GLU A 235 15.96 -10.82 13.00
CA GLU A 235 16.72 -10.65 14.24
C GLU A 235 15.76 -10.42 15.41
N SER A 236 16.02 -11.07 16.53
CA SER A 236 15.22 -10.88 17.76
C SER A 236 15.13 -9.39 18.11
N SER A 237 13.95 -8.94 18.44
CA SER A 237 13.64 -7.54 18.66
C SER A 237 12.61 -7.39 19.78
N SER A 238 12.30 -6.16 20.15
CA SER A 238 11.25 -5.84 21.11
C SER A 238 10.39 -4.70 20.60
N HIS A 239 9.08 -4.80 20.80
CA HIS A 239 8.12 -3.76 20.45
C HIS A 239 6.98 -3.76 21.46
N PRO A 240 6.45 -2.59 21.90
CA PRO A 240 5.41 -2.54 22.94
C PRO A 240 4.14 -3.31 22.62
N MET A 241 3.74 -3.36 21.35
CA MET A 241 2.57 -4.13 20.91
C MET A 241 2.84 -5.62 20.73
N LEU A 242 4.08 -6.08 20.71
CA LEU A 242 4.43 -7.45 20.40
C LEU A 242 4.95 -8.20 21.64
N CYS A 243 4.73 -9.50 21.65
CA CYS A 243 5.17 -10.37 22.74
C CYS A 243 6.71 -10.47 22.76
N PRO A 244 7.36 -10.17 23.88
CA PRO A 244 8.79 -10.40 24.05
C PRO A 244 9.14 -11.86 23.77
N GLY A 245 10.20 -12.09 23.00
CA GLY A 245 10.64 -13.43 22.62
C GLY A 245 9.93 -14.03 21.40
N VAL A 246 8.80 -13.44 20.95
CA VAL A 246 8.09 -13.84 19.71
C VAL A 246 7.94 -12.65 18.78
N CYS A 247 9.02 -11.91 18.61
CA CYS A 247 9.09 -10.68 17.84
C CYS A 247 10.46 -10.59 17.15
N ALA A 248 10.48 -10.18 15.90
CA ALA A 248 11.69 -10.01 15.13
C ALA A 248 11.64 -8.79 14.20
N ASP A 249 12.78 -8.12 14.09
CA ASP A 249 13.05 -7.16 13.03
C ASP A 249 13.35 -7.89 11.73
N ILE A 250 12.79 -7.41 10.65
CA ILE A 250 13.07 -7.91 9.30
C ILE A 250 14.09 -6.96 8.68
N LYS A 251 15.22 -7.52 8.27
CA LYS A 251 16.31 -6.73 7.66
C LYS A 251 16.61 -7.17 6.23
N LEU A 252 16.91 -6.20 5.39
CA LEU A 252 17.49 -6.41 4.05
C LEU A 252 18.94 -5.93 4.08
N GLY A 253 19.87 -6.86 4.17
CA GLY A 253 21.27 -6.55 4.49
C GLY A 253 21.39 -5.93 5.89
N LYS A 254 21.86 -4.67 5.96
CA LYS A 254 21.98 -3.95 7.23
C LYS A 254 20.77 -3.07 7.59
N ASN A 255 19.82 -2.91 6.69
CA ASN A 255 18.71 -1.99 6.84
C ASN A 255 17.48 -2.73 7.37
N LYS A 256 16.89 -2.24 8.44
CA LYS A 256 15.57 -2.67 8.91
C LYS A 256 14.52 -2.23 7.90
N ILE A 257 13.74 -3.20 7.40
CA ILE A 257 12.67 -2.98 6.42
C ILE A 257 11.29 -3.31 6.98
N GLY A 258 11.23 -3.83 8.18
CA GLY A 258 9.96 -4.19 8.78
C GLY A 258 10.11 -4.89 10.12
N MET A 259 8.99 -5.39 10.58
CA MET A 259 8.86 -6.08 11.85
C MET A 259 7.75 -7.15 11.75
N ILE A 260 7.89 -8.21 12.55
CA ILE A 260 6.95 -9.33 12.61
C ILE A 260 6.89 -9.85 14.06
N GLY A 261 5.72 -10.29 14.53
CA GLY A 261 5.61 -10.88 15.84
C GLY A 261 4.19 -11.25 16.22
N MET A 262 4.07 -11.88 17.39
CA MET A 262 2.81 -12.16 18.07
C MET A 262 2.35 -10.92 18.82
N LEU A 263 1.06 -10.62 18.81
CA LEU A 263 0.50 -9.55 19.64
C LEU A 263 0.80 -9.80 21.11
N ASN A 264 1.06 -8.75 21.88
CA ASN A 264 1.24 -8.87 23.32
C ASN A 264 0.00 -9.51 23.95
N PRO A 265 0.15 -10.58 24.74
CA PRO A 265 -0.96 -11.30 25.39
C PRO A 265 -1.85 -10.39 26.26
N GLU A 266 -1.31 -9.35 26.87
CA GLU A 266 -2.10 -8.39 27.64
C GLU A 266 -3.09 -7.64 26.73
N LEU A 267 -2.65 -7.19 25.55
CA LEU A 267 -3.52 -6.54 24.57
C LEU A 267 -4.55 -7.52 23.99
N SER A 268 -4.16 -8.79 23.77
CA SER A 268 -5.07 -9.84 23.35
C SER A 268 -6.18 -10.08 24.38
N ALA A 269 -5.83 -10.10 25.65
CA ALA A 269 -6.77 -10.26 26.77
C ALA A 269 -7.73 -9.05 26.88
N ASP A 270 -7.23 -7.83 26.77
CA ASP A 270 -8.05 -6.61 26.75
C ASP A 270 -9.07 -6.62 25.60
N MET A 271 -8.66 -7.15 24.45
CA MET A 271 -9.54 -7.31 23.29
C MET A 271 -10.44 -8.54 23.36
N LYS A 272 -10.32 -9.37 24.42
CA LYS A 272 -11.06 -10.62 24.65
C LYS A 272 -10.88 -11.61 23.49
N LEU A 273 -9.66 -11.74 23.00
CA LEU A 273 -9.32 -12.72 21.96
C LEU A 273 -9.09 -14.10 22.58
N GLU A 274 -9.55 -15.16 21.92
CA GLU A 274 -9.31 -16.55 22.33
C GLU A 274 -7.86 -16.99 22.10
N HIS A 275 -7.19 -16.34 21.14
CA HIS A 275 -5.82 -16.63 20.72
C HIS A 275 -5.10 -15.35 20.40
N ASP A 276 -3.76 -15.40 20.40
CA ASP A 276 -2.96 -14.24 20.05
C ASP A 276 -2.76 -14.19 18.53
N PRO A 277 -3.10 -13.04 17.88
CA PRO A 277 -2.82 -12.85 16.47
C PRO A 277 -1.33 -12.59 16.22
N PHE A 278 -0.89 -12.90 15.01
CA PHE A 278 0.42 -12.53 14.51
C PHE A 278 0.31 -11.40 13.52
N LEU A 279 1.23 -10.44 13.61
CA LEU A 279 1.24 -9.22 12.82
C LEU A 279 2.59 -9.03 12.15
N PHE A 280 2.58 -8.34 11.03
CA PHE A 280 3.77 -7.81 10.40
C PHE A 280 3.51 -6.40 9.85
N GLU A 281 4.57 -5.62 9.70
CA GLU A 281 4.58 -4.36 8.96
C GLU A 281 5.91 -4.24 8.20
N LEU A 282 5.83 -3.93 6.89
CA LEU A 282 6.96 -3.84 5.97
C LEU A 282 6.99 -2.46 5.31
N ASP A 283 8.17 -1.90 5.14
CA ASP A 283 8.37 -0.71 4.32
C ASP A 283 8.20 -1.07 2.83
N TYR A 284 7.19 -0.47 2.19
CA TYR A 284 6.90 -0.70 0.77
C TYR A 284 8.06 -0.28 -0.14
N GLU A 285 8.69 0.86 0.16
CA GLU A 285 9.77 1.40 -0.67
C GLU A 285 11.08 0.61 -0.56
N ALA A 286 11.22 -0.18 0.50
CA ALA A 286 12.36 -1.08 0.67
C ALA A 286 12.26 -2.31 -0.25
N LEU A 287 11.05 -2.67 -0.69
CA LEU A 287 10.80 -3.79 -1.57
C LEU A 287 11.09 -3.40 -3.02
N LYS A 288 12.29 -3.68 -3.50
CA LYS A 288 12.70 -3.39 -4.88
C LYS A 288 13.12 -4.66 -5.59
N LEU A 289 12.64 -4.85 -6.81
CA LEU A 289 13.10 -5.96 -7.64
C LEU A 289 14.61 -5.88 -7.85
N PRO A 290 15.34 -7.01 -7.75
CA PRO A 290 16.76 -7.03 -8.04
C PRO A 290 17.04 -6.66 -9.50
N GLN A 291 18.25 -6.24 -9.79
CA GLN A 291 18.67 -6.05 -11.18
C GLN A 291 18.55 -7.37 -11.94
N LEU A 292 18.02 -7.28 -13.17
CA LEU A 292 18.05 -8.41 -14.07
C LEU A 292 19.49 -8.86 -14.24
N LYS A 293 19.76 -10.11 -13.90
CA LYS A 293 21.08 -10.71 -14.14
C LYS A 293 21.15 -11.15 -15.58
N ASN A 294 22.34 -11.04 -16.17
CA ASN A 294 22.63 -11.66 -17.45
C ASN A 294 22.37 -13.17 -17.37
N TYR A 295 21.87 -13.71 -18.46
CA TYR A 295 21.64 -15.15 -18.59
C TYR A 295 22.93 -15.91 -18.24
N LYS A 296 22.85 -16.87 -17.33
CA LYS A 296 23.89 -17.87 -17.08
C LYS A 296 23.44 -19.19 -17.65
N HIS A 297 24.32 -19.86 -18.36
CA HIS A 297 24.06 -21.20 -18.90
C HIS A 297 23.67 -22.15 -17.76
N GLN A 298 22.61 -22.90 -17.95
CA GLN A 298 22.17 -23.89 -16.97
C GLN A 298 23.16 -25.06 -16.99
N GLU A 299 23.61 -25.47 -15.81
CA GLU A 299 24.50 -26.63 -15.68
C GLU A 299 23.69 -27.92 -15.96
N TYR A 300 24.25 -28.80 -16.75
CA TYR A 300 23.60 -30.06 -17.18
C TYR A 300 23.75 -31.20 -16.18
N TYR A 301 24.51 -31.02 -15.11
CA TYR A 301 24.74 -32.09 -14.15
C TYR A 301 23.58 -32.26 -13.17
N PRO A 302 23.13 -33.51 -12.91
CA PRO A 302 22.12 -33.78 -11.92
C PRO A 302 22.63 -33.40 -10.52
N SER A 303 21.74 -32.88 -9.66
CA SER A 303 22.08 -32.58 -8.27
C SER A 303 22.22 -33.87 -7.45
N SER A 304 23.15 -33.88 -6.50
CA SER A 304 23.22 -34.92 -5.47
C SER A 304 22.89 -34.35 -4.10
N ARG A 305 22.21 -35.14 -3.27
CA ARG A 305 21.90 -34.78 -1.89
C ARG A 305 22.94 -35.37 -0.94
N ARG A 306 23.34 -34.57 0.06
CA ARG A 306 24.18 -34.98 1.17
C ARG A 306 23.53 -34.54 2.45
N ASP A 307 23.34 -35.47 3.38
CA ASP A 307 22.76 -35.22 4.69
C ASP A 307 23.89 -35.12 5.72
N LEU A 308 23.80 -34.11 6.58
CA LEU A 308 24.73 -33.89 7.70
C LEU A 308 23.91 -33.96 8.99
N SER A 309 24.41 -34.70 9.95
CA SER A 309 23.88 -34.71 11.31
C SER A 309 24.83 -33.96 12.22
N LEU A 310 24.30 -32.91 12.87
CA LEU A 310 25.08 -32.03 13.73
C LEU A 310 24.55 -32.12 15.16
N LEU A 311 25.46 -32.27 16.11
CA LEU A 311 25.15 -32.09 17.52
C LEU A 311 25.51 -30.68 17.94
N ILE A 312 24.53 -29.90 18.37
CA ILE A 312 24.71 -28.48 18.66
C ILE A 312 24.12 -28.13 20.04
N SER A 313 24.67 -27.10 20.68
CA SER A 313 24.10 -26.52 21.89
C SER A 313 22.81 -25.76 21.57
N HIS A 314 21.88 -25.72 22.54
CA HIS A 314 20.63 -24.94 22.44
C HIS A 314 20.86 -23.41 22.28
N GLU A 315 22.04 -22.94 22.59
CA GLU A 315 22.39 -21.52 22.45
C GLU A 315 22.71 -21.12 20.99
N ILE A 316 22.94 -22.11 20.11
CA ILE A 316 23.30 -21.87 18.71
C ILE A 316 22.03 -21.79 17.86
N GLU A 317 21.80 -20.63 17.28
CA GLU A 317 20.71 -20.44 16.33
C GLU A 317 20.98 -21.13 15.00
N VAL A 318 19.97 -21.74 14.41
CA VAL A 318 20.05 -22.39 13.09
C VAL A 318 20.64 -21.46 12.01
N ASN A 319 20.30 -20.18 12.05
CA ASN A 319 20.82 -19.19 11.11
C ASN A 319 22.33 -19.07 11.17
N GLN A 320 22.94 -19.19 12.35
CA GLN A 320 24.42 -19.13 12.48
C GLN A 320 25.10 -20.30 11.74
N ILE A 321 24.47 -21.46 11.72
CA ILE A 321 24.97 -22.64 10.99
C ILE A 321 24.82 -22.41 9.48
N LEU A 322 23.64 -21.98 9.04
CA LEU A 322 23.36 -21.71 7.64
C LEU A 322 24.28 -20.61 7.08
N ASP A 323 24.52 -19.55 7.85
CA ASP A 323 25.43 -18.47 7.47
C ASP A 323 26.87 -18.96 7.34
N LYS A 324 27.35 -19.79 8.29
CA LYS A 324 28.68 -20.40 8.16
C LYS A 324 28.82 -21.27 6.92
N ILE A 325 27.78 -22.05 6.58
CA ILE A 325 27.78 -22.86 5.35
C ILE A 325 27.83 -21.96 4.10
N ASN A 326 27.02 -20.90 4.10
CA ASN A 326 26.98 -19.93 2.99
C ASN A 326 28.30 -19.16 2.84
N ASP A 327 28.97 -18.83 3.95
CA ASP A 327 30.27 -18.15 3.97
C ASP A 327 31.40 -18.95 3.34
N LEU A 328 31.28 -20.28 3.29
CA LEU A 328 32.22 -21.14 2.58
C LEU A 328 32.20 -20.93 1.07
N LYS A 329 31.13 -20.27 0.52
CA LYS A 329 30.99 -19.92 -0.90
C LYS A 329 31.27 -21.09 -1.85
N ILE A 330 30.80 -22.27 -1.49
CA ILE A 330 30.95 -23.48 -2.31
C ILE A 330 30.13 -23.29 -3.57
N SER A 331 30.78 -23.25 -4.72
CA SER A 331 30.13 -22.96 -6.03
C SER A 331 29.11 -24.00 -6.43
N GLU A 332 29.32 -25.25 -6.00
CA GLU A 332 28.46 -26.41 -6.29
C GLU A 332 27.28 -26.54 -5.34
N LEU A 333 27.25 -25.80 -4.23
CA LEU A 333 26.16 -25.82 -3.27
C LEU A 333 24.95 -25.08 -3.84
N LYS A 334 23.86 -25.81 -4.08
CA LYS A 334 22.61 -25.23 -4.60
C LYS A 334 21.69 -24.77 -3.49
N GLU A 335 21.52 -25.60 -2.48
CA GLU A 335 20.56 -25.39 -1.39
C GLU A 335 21.01 -26.07 -0.12
N THR A 336 20.67 -25.47 1.03
CA THR A 336 20.83 -26.06 2.36
C THR A 336 19.50 -26.01 3.06
N VAL A 337 18.96 -27.16 3.48
CA VAL A 337 17.68 -27.30 4.13
C VAL A 337 17.85 -28.01 5.47
N VAL A 338 17.28 -27.43 6.53
CA VAL A 338 17.10 -28.13 7.80
C VAL A 338 15.79 -28.93 7.69
N PHE A 339 15.90 -30.23 7.64
CA PHE A 339 14.75 -31.11 7.39
C PHE A 339 14.32 -31.92 8.61
N ASP A 340 15.16 -32.02 9.65
CA ASP A 340 14.84 -32.71 10.86
C ASP A 340 15.50 -32.08 12.08
N LEU A 341 14.81 -32.12 13.21
CA LEU A 341 15.31 -31.69 14.52
C LEU A 341 14.94 -32.72 15.56
N PHE A 342 15.92 -33.36 16.13
CA PHE A 342 15.75 -34.32 17.19
C PHE A 342 16.26 -33.75 18.52
N SER A 343 15.38 -33.62 19.51
CA SER A 343 15.76 -33.33 20.88
C SER A 343 15.50 -34.54 21.76
N LYS A 344 16.54 -35.10 22.39
CA LYS A 344 16.41 -36.16 23.37
C LYS A 344 15.93 -35.52 24.67
N LYS A 345 14.69 -35.85 25.10
CA LYS A 345 14.24 -35.56 26.43
C LYS A 345 14.82 -36.67 27.34
N ASP A 346 16.01 -36.45 27.84
CA ASP A 346 16.50 -37.29 28.95
C ASP A 346 15.88 -36.76 30.24
N GLY A 347 15.12 -37.62 30.92
CA GLY A 347 14.84 -37.42 32.31
C GLY A 347 16.20 -37.52 33.04
N GLU A 348 16.60 -36.43 33.72
CA GLU A 348 17.83 -36.28 34.49
C GLU A 348 19.12 -36.20 33.65
N ASN A 349 19.65 -34.99 33.59
CA ASN A 349 20.89 -34.53 32.96
C ASN A 349 20.79 -34.08 31.49
N THR A 350 20.50 -32.81 31.33
CA THR A 350 20.77 -32.05 30.12
C THR A 350 22.26 -31.82 29.98
N GLN A 351 22.95 -32.68 29.26
CA GLN A 351 24.23 -32.40 28.62
C GLN A 351 24.02 -32.60 27.12
N ASN A 352 23.94 -31.48 26.42
CA ASN A 352 24.12 -31.44 24.96
C ASN A 352 24.83 -30.17 24.59
#